data_79bd3190fd69adc22fc4aa650ef2ea6d
#
_entry.id   79bd3190fd69adc22fc4aa650ef2ea6d
#
_cell.length_a   1.000
_cell.length_b   1.000
_cell.length_c   1.000
_cell.angle_alpha   90.00
_cell.angle_beta   90.00
_cell.angle_gamma   90.00
#
_symmetry.space_group_name_H-M   'P 1'
#
loop_
_entity.id
_entity.type
_entity.pdbx_description
1 polymer ?
#
loop_
_entity_poly.entity_id
_entity_poly.type
_entity_poly.pdbx_seq_one_letter_code
_entity_poly.pdbx_strand_id
1 'polypeptide(L)'
;NAKIGREQVIEKFGVPPEKVVDVQALCGDSVDNVPGAPGIGVKTAALLINEYGDLDTLLARAGEIKQPKRRESLTDPDSVALIRMSKKLVDLVRDVPLATPLDDLGLHAPDGKTLIGFLKAMEFTTIPRRAAETFDMAADEIEPDPALVGPGGWRGRNGEAAEPRPAPQAATPPAAPAKPADSGAPTPAALAAAAAAEAKAQSFDRAAYETVRSLADLDRWILACRETGRFAFDTETSSLDSLTCDLIGVSLAVAPNKACYIPIGHVPEGGGDLFGGRGLLPDQLGEADVVARLKPLLEDAGVLKIAQNMKFDWHVMAHRGVEITPFDDTMLMSYVLDAGRNGHGMDEQSELHLGHKPIQFGEVAGSGRTFIGFARVAIDKASEYSAE
;
A
#
# COMPACT_ATOMS: atom_id res chain seq x y z
N ASN A 1 17.77 -23.95 -11.04
CA ASN A 1 17.11 -23.32 -12.21
C ASN A 1 17.00 -24.37 -13.30
N ALA A 2 15.79 -24.76 -13.72
CA ALA A 2 15.58 -25.67 -14.84
C ALA A 2 15.86 -24.95 -16.16
N LYS A 3 16.56 -25.63 -17.08
CA LYS A 3 16.69 -25.15 -18.45
C LYS A 3 15.40 -25.48 -19.20
N ILE A 4 14.75 -24.46 -19.77
CA ILE A 4 13.53 -24.60 -20.56
C ILE A 4 13.93 -24.45 -22.03
N GLY A 5 13.86 -25.56 -22.76
CA GLY A 5 14.10 -25.63 -24.19
C GLY A 5 12.80 -25.87 -24.96
N ARG A 6 12.94 -26.15 -26.26
CA ARG A 6 11.82 -26.38 -27.18
C ARG A 6 10.87 -27.49 -26.72
N GLU A 7 11.39 -28.58 -26.21
CA GLU A 7 10.59 -29.74 -25.78
C GLU A 7 9.70 -29.37 -24.57
N GLN A 8 10.25 -28.68 -23.58
CA GLN A 8 9.51 -28.24 -22.40
C GLN A 8 8.43 -27.20 -22.75
N VAL A 9 8.66 -26.37 -23.77
CA VAL A 9 7.64 -25.45 -24.28
C VAL A 9 6.50 -26.24 -24.93
N ILE A 10 6.81 -27.23 -25.77
CA ILE A 10 5.80 -28.09 -26.39
C ILE A 10 4.99 -28.86 -25.33
N GLU A 11 5.66 -29.40 -24.33
CA GLU A 11 4.99 -30.09 -23.21
C GLU A 11 4.02 -29.14 -22.46
N LYS A 12 4.44 -27.94 -22.19
CA LYS A 12 3.65 -26.94 -21.43
C LYS A 12 2.49 -26.35 -22.24
N PHE A 13 2.76 -25.94 -23.48
CA PHE A 13 1.81 -25.16 -24.28
C PHE A 13 1.13 -25.99 -25.39
N GLY A 14 1.58 -27.18 -25.68
CA GLY A 14 1.05 -28.03 -26.75
C GLY A 14 1.41 -27.58 -28.18
N VAL A 15 2.27 -26.58 -28.32
CA VAL A 15 2.75 -25.99 -29.58
C VAL A 15 4.25 -25.66 -29.48
N PRO A 16 4.98 -25.58 -30.60
CA PRO A 16 6.36 -25.11 -30.60
C PRO A 16 6.45 -23.60 -30.21
N PRO A 17 7.63 -23.12 -29.77
CA PRO A 17 7.83 -21.75 -29.28
C PRO A 17 7.31 -20.66 -30.21
N GLU A 18 7.40 -20.87 -31.51
CA GLU A 18 6.97 -19.91 -32.54
C GLU A 18 5.45 -19.65 -32.58
N LYS A 19 4.67 -20.56 -31.96
CA LYS A 19 3.20 -20.47 -31.90
C LYS A 19 2.67 -20.14 -30.49
N VAL A 20 3.55 -19.94 -29.52
CA VAL A 20 3.12 -19.67 -28.14
C VAL A 20 2.36 -18.37 -28.04
N VAL A 21 2.76 -17.33 -28.76
CA VAL A 21 2.05 -16.03 -28.80
C VAL A 21 0.60 -16.21 -29.21
N ASP A 22 0.34 -17.01 -30.25
CA ASP A 22 -1.01 -17.28 -30.74
C ASP A 22 -1.86 -18.07 -29.73
N VAL A 23 -1.23 -19.03 -29.01
CA VAL A 23 -1.90 -19.77 -27.94
C VAL A 23 -2.23 -18.85 -26.76
N GLN A 24 -1.28 -18.02 -26.34
CA GLN A 24 -1.52 -17.06 -25.24
C GLN A 24 -2.52 -15.98 -25.61
N ALA A 25 -2.54 -15.52 -26.85
CA ALA A 25 -3.56 -14.59 -27.33
C ALA A 25 -4.99 -15.16 -27.20
N LEU A 26 -5.15 -16.48 -27.36
CA LEU A 26 -6.43 -17.17 -27.21
C LEU A 26 -6.78 -17.49 -25.76
N CYS A 27 -5.85 -18.04 -24.98
CA CYS A 27 -6.17 -18.48 -23.62
C CYS A 27 -6.07 -17.35 -22.58
N GLY A 28 -5.45 -16.21 -22.94
CA GLY A 28 -5.16 -15.15 -22.01
C GLY A 28 -4.06 -15.48 -21.00
N ASP A 29 -3.78 -14.53 -20.11
CA ASP A 29 -2.89 -14.70 -18.97
C ASP A 29 -3.45 -13.90 -17.78
N SER A 30 -3.87 -14.60 -16.74
CA SER A 30 -4.47 -13.97 -15.56
C SER A 30 -3.44 -13.25 -14.68
N VAL A 31 -2.16 -13.60 -14.77
CA VAL A 31 -1.09 -12.95 -14.01
C VAL A 31 -0.81 -11.55 -14.59
N ASP A 32 -0.78 -11.48 -15.92
CA ASP A 32 -0.50 -10.23 -16.65
C ASP A 32 -1.78 -9.51 -17.13
N ASN A 33 -2.95 -9.95 -16.66
CA ASN A 33 -4.25 -9.40 -17.00
C ASN A 33 -4.52 -9.36 -18.52
N VAL A 34 -4.08 -10.39 -19.23
CA VAL A 34 -4.37 -10.56 -20.67
C VAL A 34 -5.70 -11.30 -20.82
N PRO A 35 -6.72 -10.69 -21.48
CA PRO A 35 -8.10 -11.23 -21.45
C PRO A 35 -8.29 -12.54 -22.19
N GLY A 36 -7.67 -12.74 -23.35
CA GLY A 36 -7.89 -13.92 -24.20
C GLY A 36 -9.32 -14.04 -24.75
N ALA A 37 -9.67 -15.23 -25.20
CA ALA A 37 -11.01 -15.57 -25.67
C ALA A 37 -11.84 -16.23 -24.56
N PRO A 38 -13.08 -15.80 -24.31
CA PRO A 38 -13.94 -16.40 -23.28
C PRO A 38 -14.10 -17.93 -23.44
N GLY A 39 -13.78 -18.69 -22.40
CA GLY A 39 -13.93 -20.15 -22.36
C GLY A 39 -12.90 -20.95 -23.15
N ILE A 40 -11.82 -20.32 -23.64
CA ILE A 40 -10.71 -21.00 -24.32
C ILE A 40 -9.49 -21.04 -23.42
N GLY A 41 -9.19 -22.21 -22.85
CA GLY A 41 -7.95 -22.44 -22.09
C GLY A 41 -6.82 -22.97 -22.96
N VAL A 42 -5.61 -23.06 -22.39
CA VAL A 42 -4.34 -23.44 -23.08
C VAL A 42 -4.50 -24.67 -23.96
N LYS A 43 -5.08 -25.77 -23.47
CA LYS A 43 -5.25 -27.01 -24.24
C LYS A 43 -6.12 -26.83 -25.47
N THR A 44 -7.20 -26.07 -25.34
CA THR A 44 -8.12 -25.78 -26.47
C THR A 44 -7.46 -24.84 -27.46
N ALA A 45 -6.77 -23.81 -27.01
CA ALA A 45 -6.00 -22.90 -27.83
C ALA A 45 -4.94 -23.64 -28.66
N ALA A 46 -4.17 -24.51 -28.00
CA ALA A 46 -3.16 -25.33 -28.67
C ALA A 46 -3.75 -26.23 -29.78
N LEU A 47 -4.89 -26.89 -29.50
CA LEU A 47 -5.58 -27.70 -30.52
C LEU A 47 -6.00 -26.88 -31.73
N LEU A 48 -6.59 -25.69 -31.49
CA LEU A 48 -7.02 -24.80 -32.56
C LEU A 48 -5.83 -24.25 -33.40
N ILE A 49 -4.76 -23.83 -32.75
CA ILE A 49 -3.58 -23.34 -33.45
C ILE A 49 -2.85 -24.47 -34.22
N ASN A 50 -2.85 -25.68 -33.72
CA ASN A 50 -2.31 -26.83 -34.44
C ASN A 50 -3.17 -27.21 -35.65
N GLU A 51 -4.51 -27.10 -35.55
CA GLU A 51 -5.46 -27.42 -36.62
C GLU A 51 -5.47 -26.34 -37.75
N TYR A 52 -5.50 -25.07 -37.35
CA TYR A 52 -5.63 -23.95 -38.30
C TYR A 52 -4.32 -23.30 -38.72
N GLY A 53 -3.23 -23.58 -38.03
CA GLY A 53 -1.88 -23.10 -38.33
C GLY A 53 -1.46 -21.88 -37.49
N ASP A 54 -2.21 -20.82 -37.55
CA ASP A 54 -1.97 -19.57 -36.80
C ASP A 54 -3.29 -18.89 -36.40
N LEU A 55 -3.19 -17.82 -35.58
CA LEU A 55 -4.35 -17.11 -35.07
C LEU A 55 -5.16 -16.41 -36.16
N ASP A 56 -4.50 -15.82 -37.13
CA ASP A 56 -5.20 -15.05 -38.19
C ASP A 56 -5.97 -15.98 -39.09
N THR A 57 -5.41 -17.13 -39.46
CA THR A 57 -6.08 -18.20 -40.21
C THR A 57 -7.26 -18.78 -39.42
N LEU A 58 -7.07 -19.02 -38.12
CA LEU A 58 -8.14 -19.48 -37.25
C LEU A 58 -9.32 -18.52 -37.21
N LEU A 59 -9.06 -17.23 -36.98
CA LEU A 59 -10.14 -16.22 -36.96
C LEU A 59 -10.86 -16.06 -38.30
N ALA A 60 -10.13 -16.13 -39.42
CA ALA A 60 -10.71 -16.09 -40.75
C ALA A 60 -11.66 -17.28 -41.05
N ARG A 61 -11.34 -18.45 -40.43
CA ARG A 61 -12.08 -19.70 -40.63
C ARG A 61 -12.91 -20.13 -39.40
N ALA A 62 -13.11 -19.24 -38.45
CA ALA A 62 -13.82 -19.54 -37.20
C ALA A 62 -15.25 -20.03 -37.41
N GLY A 63 -15.89 -19.64 -38.52
CA GLY A 63 -17.20 -20.14 -38.91
C GLY A 63 -17.29 -21.64 -39.15
N GLU A 64 -16.17 -22.32 -39.49
CA GLU A 64 -16.11 -23.76 -39.75
C GLU A 64 -16.09 -24.61 -38.45
N ILE A 65 -15.90 -23.97 -37.28
CA ILE A 65 -15.80 -24.66 -36.00
C ILE A 65 -17.13 -25.30 -35.64
N LYS A 66 -17.11 -26.60 -35.38
CA LYS A 66 -18.31 -27.40 -35.11
C LYS A 66 -18.98 -27.07 -33.77
N GLN A 67 -18.17 -26.71 -32.74
CA GLN A 67 -18.67 -26.42 -31.39
C GLN A 67 -19.29 -25.02 -31.33
N PRO A 68 -20.61 -24.89 -31.07
CA PRO A 68 -21.31 -23.61 -31.15
C PRO A 68 -20.70 -22.50 -30.27
N LYS A 69 -20.43 -22.81 -29.01
CA LYS A 69 -19.84 -21.84 -28.06
C LYS A 69 -18.44 -21.35 -28.48
N ARG A 70 -17.59 -22.23 -29.00
CA ARG A 70 -16.27 -21.83 -29.51
C ARG A 70 -16.37 -21.01 -30.78
N ARG A 71 -17.27 -21.40 -31.69
CA ARG A 71 -17.52 -20.63 -32.90
C ARG A 71 -18.01 -19.22 -32.55
N GLU A 72 -18.98 -19.10 -31.64
CA GLU A 72 -19.49 -17.82 -31.14
C GLU A 72 -18.37 -16.96 -30.59
N SER A 73 -17.57 -17.48 -29.64
CA SER A 73 -16.43 -16.78 -29.02
C SER A 73 -15.37 -16.32 -30.03
N LEU A 74 -15.21 -16.99 -31.17
CA LEU A 74 -14.20 -16.67 -32.18
C LEU A 74 -14.77 -15.91 -33.39
N THR A 75 -16.09 -15.70 -33.44
CA THR A 75 -16.77 -14.92 -34.50
C THR A 75 -17.41 -13.64 -33.97
N ASP A 76 -17.63 -13.53 -32.66
CA ASP A 76 -18.15 -12.34 -32.04
C ASP A 76 -17.15 -11.17 -32.18
N PRO A 77 -17.57 -10.00 -32.69
CA PRO A 77 -16.67 -8.89 -32.96
C PRO A 77 -15.90 -8.39 -31.72
N ASP A 78 -16.54 -8.34 -30.53
CA ASP A 78 -15.94 -7.87 -29.30
C ASP A 78 -14.90 -8.87 -28.80
N SER A 79 -15.21 -10.16 -28.83
CA SER A 79 -14.25 -11.22 -28.50
C SER A 79 -13.06 -11.24 -29.45
N VAL A 80 -13.26 -11.05 -30.74
CA VAL A 80 -12.19 -10.97 -31.75
C VAL A 80 -11.28 -9.75 -31.48
N ALA A 81 -11.88 -8.61 -31.11
CA ALA A 81 -11.11 -7.41 -30.73
C ALA A 81 -10.24 -7.66 -29.49
N LEU A 82 -10.77 -8.34 -28.46
CA LEU A 82 -10.03 -8.74 -27.26
C LEU A 82 -8.89 -9.72 -27.59
N ILE A 83 -9.13 -10.71 -28.43
CA ILE A 83 -8.10 -11.66 -28.88
C ILE A 83 -6.96 -10.94 -29.61
N ARG A 84 -7.28 -10.01 -30.53
CA ARG A 84 -6.27 -9.22 -31.24
C ARG A 84 -5.50 -8.29 -30.31
N MET A 85 -6.15 -7.71 -29.31
CA MET A 85 -5.49 -6.95 -28.25
C MET A 85 -4.57 -7.86 -27.43
N SER A 86 -5.06 -9.04 -27.02
CA SER A 86 -4.26 -10.03 -26.31
C SER A 86 -3.00 -10.42 -27.06
N LYS A 87 -3.09 -10.62 -28.40
CA LYS A 87 -1.91 -10.91 -29.23
C LYS A 87 -0.88 -9.78 -29.15
N LYS A 88 -1.30 -8.50 -29.17
CA LYS A 88 -0.39 -7.36 -29.03
C LYS A 88 0.26 -7.28 -27.65
N LEU A 89 -0.45 -7.70 -26.58
CA LEU A 89 0.05 -7.66 -25.22
C LEU A 89 1.08 -8.77 -24.93
N VAL A 90 0.93 -9.95 -25.54
CA VAL A 90 1.83 -11.08 -25.32
C VAL A 90 2.99 -11.15 -26.31
N ASP A 91 2.95 -10.41 -27.42
CA ASP A 91 4.04 -10.36 -28.39
C ASP A 91 5.13 -9.41 -27.91
N LEU A 92 6.33 -9.95 -27.67
CA LEU A 92 7.45 -9.18 -27.18
C LEU A 92 8.05 -8.30 -28.27
N VAL A 93 8.27 -7.03 -27.97
CA VAL A 93 9.02 -6.11 -28.83
C VAL A 93 10.48 -6.53 -28.87
N ARG A 94 11.01 -6.81 -30.05
CA ARG A 94 12.35 -7.37 -30.27
C ARG A 94 13.38 -6.34 -30.73
N ASP A 95 12.94 -5.17 -31.10
CA ASP A 95 13.70 -4.06 -31.67
C ASP A 95 13.69 -2.83 -30.78
N VAL A 96 13.59 -3.04 -29.47
CA VAL A 96 13.68 -1.95 -28.48
C VAL A 96 15.04 -1.26 -28.63
N PRO A 97 15.09 0.06 -28.85
CA PRO A 97 16.35 0.78 -28.93
C PRO A 97 17.04 0.75 -27.55
N LEU A 98 18.23 0.17 -27.52
CA LEU A 98 19.05 0.10 -26.32
C LEU A 98 20.09 1.25 -26.35
N ALA A 99 20.21 1.98 -25.25
CA ALA A 99 21.24 3.03 -25.10
C ALA A 99 22.67 2.45 -25.10
N THR A 100 22.80 1.19 -24.66
CA THR A 100 24.09 0.47 -24.61
C THR A 100 23.98 -0.77 -25.51
N PRO A 101 24.90 -0.96 -26.46
CA PRO A 101 24.98 -2.16 -27.29
C PRO A 101 25.13 -3.42 -26.43
N LEU A 102 24.57 -4.55 -26.91
CA LEU A 102 24.60 -5.80 -26.15
C LEU A 102 26.04 -6.27 -25.85
N ASP A 103 26.97 -6.03 -26.77
CA ASP A 103 28.40 -6.39 -26.62
C ASP A 103 29.08 -5.60 -25.48
N ASP A 104 28.56 -4.42 -25.14
CA ASP A 104 29.08 -3.58 -24.07
C ASP A 104 28.53 -3.97 -22.69
N LEU A 105 27.58 -4.93 -22.63
CA LEU A 105 27.03 -5.47 -21.38
C LEU A 105 27.89 -6.59 -20.78
N GLY A 106 29.07 -6.86 -21.32
CA GLY A 106 30.03 -7.79 -20.75
C GLY A 106 30.47 -7.39 -19.35
N LEU A 107 30.66 -8.38 -18.47
CA LEU A 107 31.23 -8.12 -17.15
C LEU A 107 32.71 -7.72 -17.31
N HIS A 108 33.03 -6.49 -16.94
CA HIS A 108 34.38 -5.99 -16.85
C HIS A 108 34.85 -6.02 -15.40
N ALA A 109 36.16 -6.11 -15.20
CA ALA A 109 36.71 -5.94 -13.86
C ALA A 109 36.34 -4.53 -13.34
N PRO A 110 35.76 -4.41 -12.15
CA PRO A 110 35.39 -3.11 -11.60
C PRO A 110 36.63 -2.21 -11.46
N ASP A 111 36.46 -0.93 -11.78
CA ASP A 111 37.50 0.07 -11.47
C ASP A 111 37.42 0.44 -9.98
N GLY A 112 38.34 -0.12 -9.20
CA GLY A 112 38.43 0.09 -7.76
C GLY A 112 38.60 1.55 -7.37
N LYS A 113 39.37 2.34 -8.16
CA LYS A 113 39.58 3.76 -7.87
C LYS A 113 38.31 4.57 -8.03
N THR A 114 37.57 4.37 -9.12
CA THR A 114 36.30 5.03 -9.36
C THR A 114 35.25 4.64 -8.31
N LEU A 115 35.18 3.35 -7.98
CA LEU A 115 34.24 2.87 -6.95
C LEU A 115 34.53 3.48 -5.56
N ILE A 116 35.81 3.50 -5.15
CA ILE A 116 36.21 4.06 -3.86
C ILE A 116 35.98 5.57 -3.82
N GLY A 117 36.31 6.29 -4.92
CA GLY A 117 36.04 7.72 -5.05
C GLY A 117 34.55 8.05 -4.95
N PHE A 118 33.70 7.27 -5.63
CA PHE A 118 32.24 7.38 -5.51
C PHE A 118 31.75 7.14 -4.07
N LEU A 119 32.17 6.05 -3.44
CA LEU A 119 31.75 5.71 -2.08
C LEU A 119 32.18 6.77 -1.06
N LYS A 120 33.36 7.38 -1.23
CA LYS A 120 33.83 8.50 -0.40
C LYS A 120 33.01 9.77 -0.64
N ALA A 121 32.64 10.06 -1.89
CA ALA A 121 31.78 11.20 -2.23
C ALA A 121 30.38 11.05 -1.62
N MET A 122 29.89 9.80 -1.44
CA MET A 122 28.65 9.46 -0.74
C MET A 122 28.80 9.38 0.79
N GLU A 123 29.96 9.81 1.32
CA GLU A 123 30.26 9.84 2.78
C GLU A 123 30.24 8.48 3.49
N PHE A 124 30.39 7.37 2.74
CA PHE A 124 30.58 6.07 3.37
C PHE A 124 31.97 5.98 4.02
N THR A 125 32.03 5.39 5.20
CA THR A 125 33.29 5.27 5.97
C THR A 125 33.87 3.85 5.96
N THR A 126 33.03 2.84 6.11
CA THR A 126 33.45 1.43 6.23
C THR A 126 33.58 0.74 4.87
N ILE A 127 32.65 1.02 3.95
CA ILE A 127 32.58 0.36 2.63
C ILE A 127 33.81 0.70 1.76
N PRO A 128 34.30 1.96 1.70
CA PRO A 128 35.52 2.29 0.96
C PRO A 128 36.74 1.50 1.40
N ARG A 129 36.91 1.26 2.69
CA ARG A 129 38.03 0.45 3.22
C ARG A 129 37.92 -1.00 2.77
N ARG A 130 36.76 -1.61 2.86
CA ARG A 130 36.54 -2.98 2.39
C ARG A 130 36.73 -3.12 0.88
N ALA A 131 36.28 -2.12 0.10
CA ALA A 131 36.53 -2.10 -1.33
C ALA A 131 38.05 -1.99 -1.64
N ALA A 132 38.76 -1.11 -0.94
CA ALA A 132 40.20 -0.94 -1.09
C ALA A 132 40.96 -2.25 -0.77
N GLU A 133 40.61 -2.96 0.28
CA GLU A 133 41.18 -4.29 0.59
C GLU A 133 40.93 -5.29 -0.56
N THR A 134 39.73 -5.27 -1.15
CA THR A 134 39.37 -6.18 -2.28
C THR A 134 40.17 -5.89 -3.54
N PHE A 135 40.49 -4.62 -3.79
CA PHE A 135 41.25 -4.17 -4.99
C PHE A 135 42.74 -3.98 -4.72
N ASP A 136 43.26 -4.33 -3.56
CA ASP A 136 44.64 -4.14 -3.12
C ASP A 136 45.08 -2.66 -3.30
N MET A 137 44.26 -1.73 -2.81
CA MET A 137 44.43 -0.29 -2.91
C MET A 137 44.46 0.37 -1.54
N ALA A 138 45.13 1.52 -1.42
CA ALA A 138 45.08 2.34 -0.21
C ALA A 138 43.89 3.30 -0.28
N ALA A 139 42.84 3.05 0.55
CA ALA A 139 41.66 3.90 0.54
C ALA A 139 41.98 5.38 0.81
N ASP A 140 42.93 5.65 1.69
CA ASP A 140 43.27 7.01 2.12
C ASP A 140 43.94 7.85 1.01
N GLU A 141 44.51 7.21 -0.01
CA GLU A 141 45.14 7.88 -1.17
C GLU A 141 44.13 8.22 -2.28
N ILE A 142 42.91 7.74 -2.19
CA ILE A 142 41.86 7.99 -3.22
C ILE A 142 40.97 9.11 -2.73
N GLU A 143 40.98 10.23 -3.47
CA GLU A 143 40.08 11.35 -3.18
C GLU A 143 38.64 11.04 -3.55
N PRO A 144 37.66 11.64 -2.86
CA PRO A 144 36.24 11.58 -3.27
C PRO A 144 36.05 12.07 -4.70
N ASP A 145 35.13 11.49 -5.46
CA ASP A 145 34.82 11.93 -6.80
C ASP A 145 34.38 13.41 -6.82
N PRO A 146 35.17 14.33 -7.42
CA PRO A 146 34.88 15.76 -7.39
C PRO A 146 33.61 16.13 -8.14
N ALA A 147 33.11 15.29 -9.05
CA ALA A 147 31.85 15.51 -9.76
C ALA A 147 30.62 15.29 -8.85
N LEU A 148 30.80 14.62 -7.74
CA LEU A 148 29.74 14.27 -6.79
C LEU A 148 29.84 15.02 -5.47
N VAL A 149 30.91 15.79 -5.26
CA VAL A 149 31.16 16.58 -4.04
C VAL A 149 30.96 18.07 -4.32
N GLY A 150 30.38 18.81 -3.38
CA GLY A 150 30.25 20.27 -3.43
C GLY A 150 28.87 20.78 -3.85
N PRO A 151 28.73 22.12 -4.06
CA PRO A 151 27.42 22.76 -4.29
C PRO A 151 26.66 22.28 -5.54
N GLY A 152 27.34 21.58 -6.44
CA GLY A 152 26.73 20.95 -7.61
C GLY A 152 26.60 19.42 -7.51
N GLY A 153 26.77 18.86 -6.29
CA GLY A 153 26.83 17.44 -6.00
C GLY A 153 25.72 16.61 -6.64
N TRP A 154 25.42 15.44 -6.13
CA TRP A 154 24.51 14.46 -6.76
C TRP A 154 23.32 15.13 -7.43
N ARG A 155 23.27 15.06 -8.75
CA ARG A 155 22.14 15.52 -9.55
C ARG A 155 21.15 14.37 -9.64
N GLY A 156 19.93 14.59 -9.12
CA GLY A 156 18.86 13.64 -9.22
C GLY A 156 18.62 13.13 -10.65
N ARG A 157 17.81 12.11 -10.80
CA ARG A 157 17.50 11.41 -12.08
C ARG A 157 17.16 12.33 -13.26
N ASN A 158 16.78 13.59 -13.01
CA ASN A 158 16.38 14.60 -14.01
C ASN A 158 17.45 15.65 -14.30
N GLY A 159 18.69 15.54 -13.79
CA GLY A 159 19.78 16.46 -14.08
C GLY A 159 19.64 17.87 -13.50
N GLU A 160 18.64 18.16 -12.70
CA GLU A 160 18.48 19.43 -12.00
C GLU A 160 19.47 19.52 -10.84
N ALA A 161 20.23 20.62 -10.81
CA ALA A 161 21.11 20.90 -9.68
C ALA A 161 20.26 21.15 -8.44
N ALA A 162 20.48 20.39 -7.36
CA ALA A 162 19.93 20.73 -6.07
C ALA A 162 20.41 22.15 -5.71
N GLU A 163 19.50 23.02 -5.29
CA GLU A 163 19.88 24.33 -4.75
C GLU A 163 20.93 24.13 -3.64
N PRO A 164 21.98 24.98 -3.60
CA PRO A 164 23.04 24.83 -2.61
C PRO A 164 22.43 24.96 -1.21
N ARG A 165 22.35 23.85 -0.49
CA ARG A 165 22.17 23.95 0.95
C ARG A 165 23.33 24.76 1.51
N PRO A 166 23.07 25.77 2.37
CA PRO A 166 24.14 26.44 3.07
C PRO A 166 25.02 25.36 3.74
N ALA A 167 26.32 25.44 3.48
CA ALA A 167 27.29 24.53 4.08
C ALA A 167 26.98 24.46 5.58
N PRO A 168 26.90 23.24 6.19
CA PRO A 168 26.82 23.14 7.62
C PRO A 168 28.04 23.92 8.16
N GLN A 169 27.79 25.04 8.84
CA GLN A 169 28.84 25.67 9.62
C GLN A 169 29.44 24.54 10.47
N ALA A 170 30.73 24.33 10.37
CA ALA A 170 31.41 23.32 11.15
C ALA A 170 30.92 23.49 12.59
N ALA A 171 30.06 22.59 13.01
CA ALA A 171 29.60 22.58 14.37
C ALA A 171 30.86 22.39 15.20
N THR A 172 31.21 23.40 15.96
CA THR A 172 32.20 23.26 17.04
C THR A 172 31.85 21.93 17.73
N PRO A 173 32.82 21.00 17.92
CA PRO A 173 32.52 19.74 18.57
C PRO A 173 31.75 20.09 19.85
N PRO A 174 30.60 19.47 20.11
CA PRO A 174 29.84 19.79 21.30
C PRO A 174 30.79 19.66 22.48
N ALA A 175 30.97 20.76 23.20
CA ALA A 175 31.68 20.73 24.45
C ALA A 175 31.12 19.54 25.25
N ALA A 176 32.00 18.71 25.83
CA ALA A 176 31.58 17.58 26.62
C ALA A 176 30.43 18.04 27.53
N PRO A 177 29.32 17.30 27.61
CA PRO A 177 28.12 17.77 28.29
C PRO A 177 28.51 18.22 29.68
N ALA A 178 28.38 19.53 29.97
CA ALA A 178 28.49 20.06 31.31
C ALA A 178 27.50 19.21 32.13
N LYS A 179 27.99 18.68 33.29
CA LYS A 179 27.09 17.99 34.22
C LYS A 179 25.89 18.89 34.42
N PRO A 180 24.66 18.40 34.19
CA PRO A 180 23.48 19.22 34.37
C PRO A 180 23.51 19.77 35.77
N ALA A 181 23.41 21.08 35.91
CA ALA A 181 23.11 21.70 37.19
C ALA A 181 21.78 21.06 37.62
N ASP A 182 21.78 20.57 38.88
CA ASP A 182 20.61 19.91 39.47
C ASP A 182 19.48 20.95 39.64
N SER A 183 18.73 21.18 38.54
CA SER A 183 17.65 22.16 38.49
C SER A 183 16.34 21.62 39.07
N GLY A 184 16.32 20.36 39.54
CA GLY A 184 15.12 19.68 40.02
C GLY A 184 14.05 19.45 38.93
N ALA A 185 14.26 19.95 37.71
CA ALA A 185 13.33 19.73 36.58
C ALA A 185 13.60 18.34 35.96
N PRO A 186 12.54 17.58 35.64
CA PRO A 186 12.71 16.25 35.05
C PRO A 186 13.34 16.37 33.65
N THR A 187 14.26 15.48 33.33
CA THR A 187 14.89 15.41 32.00
C THR A 187 13.84 15.01 30.94
N PRO A 188 14.04 15.34 29.66
CA PRO A 188 13.15 14.89 28.60
C PRO A 188 12.95 13.36 28.59
N ALA A 189 14.01 12.59 28.88
CA ALA A 189 13.93 11.13 28.99
C ALA A 189 13.08 10.68 30.19
N ALA A 190 13.19 11.38 31.32
CA ALA A 190 12.35 11.08 32.50
C ALA A 190 10.88 11.40 32.26
N LEU A 191 10.59 12.50 31.54
CA LEU A 191 9.22 12.86 31.14
C LEU A 191 8.64 11.83 30.17
N ALA A 192 9.41 11.40 29.18
CA ALA A 192 8.98 10.37 28.24
C ALA A 192 8.73 9.02 28.94
N ALA A 193 9.60 8.63 29.88
CA ALA A 193 9.42 7.41 30.67
C ALA A 193 8.18 7.47 31.58
N ALA A 194 7.91 8.63 32.19
CA ALA A 194 6.70 8.84 32.99
C ALA A 194 5.44 8.76 32.15
N ALA A 195 5.41 9.41 30.98
CA ALA A 195 4.29 9.36 30.05
C ALA A 195 4.03 7.92 29.53
N ALA A 196 5.09 7.17 29.22
CA ALA A 196 4.97 5.76 28.82
C ALA A 196 4.44 4.87 29.97
N ALA A 197 4.87 5.12 31.21
CA ALA A 197 4.35 4.40 32.36
C ALA A 197 2.87 4.73 32.62
N GLU A 198 2.46 5.98 32.49
CA GLU A 198 1.09 6.41 32.61
C GLU A 198 0.20 5.78 31.52
N ALA A 199 0.67 5.77 30.27
CA ALA A 199 -0.04 5.12 29.16
C ALA A 199 -0.27 3.62 29.42
N LYS A 200 0.74 2.91 29.92
CA LYS A 200 0.64 1.48 30.27
C LYS A 200 -0.26 1.20 31.49
N ALA A 201 -0.44 2.17 32.35
CA ALA A 201 -1.32 2.05 33.54
C ALA A 201 -2.80 2.32 33.21
N GLN A 202 -3.12 2.79 32.03
CA GLN A 202 -4.50 3.03 31.58
C GLN A 202 -5.27 1.70 31.50
N SER A 203 -6.47 1.68 32.01
CA SER A 203 -7.40 0.57 31.83
C SER A 203 -8.27 0.81 30.60
N PHE A 204 -8.56 -0.24 29.86
CA PHE A 204 -9.47 -0.18 28.72
C PHE A 204 -10.88 -0.58 29.18
N ASP A 205 -11.84 0.30 29.01
CA ASP A 205 -13.24 0.07 29.34
C ASP A 205 -14.12 0.17 28.08
N ARG A 206 -14.33 -0.97 27.43
CA ARG A 206 -15.14 -1.05 26.20
C ARG A 206 -16.61 -0.66 26.43
N ALA A 207 -17.12 -0.80 27.66
CA ALA A 207 -18.49 -0.40 28.00
C ALA A 207 -18.68 1.13 27.98
N ALA A 208 -17.58 1.90 28.01
CA ALA A 208 -17.62 3.34 27.90
C ALA A 208 -17.72 3.86 26.45
N TYR A 209 -17.54 2.99 25.46
CA TYR A 209 -17.59 3.39 24.05
C TYR A 209 -19.05 3.61 23.61
N GLU A 210 -19.25 4.65 22.83
CA GLU A 210 -20.58 5.08 22.40
C GLU A 210 -20.85 4.73 20.94
N THR A 211 -22.02 4.18 20.65
CA THR A 211 -22.52 4.06 19.27
C THR A 211 -23.37 5.28 18.94
N VAL A 212 -22.94 6.10 17.99
CA VAL A 212 -23.63 7.32 17.56
C VAL A 212 -24.79 6.95 16.64
N ARG A 213 -26.02 7.20 17.06
CA ARG A 213 -27.24 6.83 16.32
C ARG A 213 -28.07 8.04 15.90
N SER A 214 -27.68 9.26 16.30
CA SER A 214 -28.37 10.49 15.93
C SER A 214 -27.40 11.58 15.48
N LEU A 215 -27.88 12.49 14.64
CA LEU A 215 -27.07 13.65 14.20
C LEU A 215 -26.76 14.59 15.39
N ALA A 216 -27.60 14.64 16.41
CA ALA A 216 -27.34 15.42 17.61
C ALA A 216 -26.16 14.84 18.42
N ASP A 217 -26.04 13.52 18.51
CA ASP A 217 -24.90 12.88 19.15
C ASP A 217 -23.62 13.07 18.33
N LEU A 218 -23.71 13.00 17.00
CA LEU A 218 -22.59 13.32 16.12
C LEU A 218 -22.09 14.77 16.33
N ASP A 219 -23.02 15.73 16.40
CA ASP A 219 -22.67 17.14 16.64
C ASP A 219 -22.00 17.32 18.02
N ARG A 220 -22.43 16.60 19.03
CA ARG A 220 -21.81 16.60 20.36
C ARG A 220 -20.35 16.07 20.30
N TRP A 221 -20.11 14.99 19.56
CA TRP A 221 -18.77 14.44 19.36
C TRP A 221 -17.88 15.38 18.54
N ILE A 222 -18.40 16.01 17.49
CA ILE A 222 -17.70 17.03 16.71
C ILE A 222 -17.27 18.20 17.60
N LEU A 223 -18.15 18.66 18.49
CA LEU A 223 -17.84 19.72 19.46
C LEU A 223 -16.71 19.26 20.40
N ALA A 224 -16.79 18.07 20.97
CA ALA A 224 -15.76 17.53 21.85
C ALA A 224 -14.39 17.43 21.16
N CYS A 225 -14.34 17.02 19.89
CA CYS A 225 -13.11 17.00 19.09
C CYS A 225 -12.51 18.42 18.91
N ARG A 226 -13.36 19.43 18.67
CA ARG A 226 -12.92 20.84 18.56
C ARG A 226 -12.41 21.39 19.89
N GLU A 227 -13.10 21.10 20.99
CA GLU A 227 -12.69 21.55 22.33
C GLU A 227 -11.36 20.94 22.76
N THR A 228 -11.11 19.69 22.40
CA THR A 228 -9.85 19.00 22.70
C THR A 228 -8.72 19.48 21.80
N GLY A 229 -9.02 20.03 20.61
CA GLY A 229 -8.04 20.46 19.61
C GLY A 229 -7.29 19.33 18.91
N ARG A 230 -7.55 18.07 19.29
CA ARG A 230 -7.02 16.86 18.68
C ARG A 230 -7.93 15.66 18.95
N PHE A 231 -7.95 14.70 18.03
CA PHE A 231 -8.72 13.46 18.20
C PHE A 231 -8.15 12.35 17.33
N ALA A 232 -8.37 11.11 17.73
CA ALA A 232 -8.10 9.95 16.88
C ALA A 232 -9.25 9.75 15.90
N PHE A 233 -8.90 9.35 14.67
CA PHE A 233 -9.81 9.15 13.56
C PHE A 233 -9.47 7.86 12.82
N ASP A 234 -10.46 7.04 12.54
CA ASP A 234 -10.32 5.84 11.72
C ASP A 234 -11.60 5.56 10.94
N THR A 235 -11.48 4.85 9.80
CA THR A 235 -12.60 4.47 8.94
C THR A 235 -12.70 2.97 8.79
N GLU A 236 -13.92 2.46 8.93
CA GLU A 236 -14.24 1.07 8.63
C GLU A 236 -14.86 0.95 7.23
N THR A 237 -14.35 0.02 6.44
CA THR A 237 -14.68 -0.09 5.02
C THR A 237 -15.05 -1.50 4.60
N SER A 238 -15.68 -1.64 3.42
CA SER A 238 -16.08 -2.94 2.85
C SER A 238 -14.90 -3.75 2.32
N SER A 239 -13.75 -3.12 2.04
CA SER A 239 -12.54 -3.78 1.52
C SER A 239 -11.30 -2.94 1.82
N LEU A 240 -10.11 -3.53 1.59
CA LEU A 240 -8.81 -2.83 1.71
C LEU A 240 -8.44 -1.98 0.48
N ASP A 241 -9.28 -1.95 -0.55
CA ASP A 241 -9.11 -1.06 -1.69
C ASP A 241 -9.74 0.30 -1.38
N SER A 242 -8.92 1.24 -0.92
CA SER A 242 -9.35 2.59 -0.53
C SER A 242 -9.98 3.42 -1.66
N LEU A 243 -9.80 3.00 -2.92
CA LEU A 243 -10.33 3.71 -4.08
C LEU A 243 -11.77 3.30 -4.44
N THR A 244 -12.16 2.08 -4.10
CA THR A 244 -13.46 1.50 -4.51
C THR A 244 -14.32 1.02 -3.35
N CYS A 245 -13.82 1.08 -2.11
CA CYS A 245 -14.54 0.59 -0.94
C CYS A 245 -15.74 1.46 -0.57
N ASP A 246 -16.77 0.79 -0.03
CA ASP A 246 -17.86 1.48 0.65
C ASP A 246 -17.41 1.87 2.08
N LEU A 247 -17.84 3.02 2.57
CA LEU A 247 -17.64 3.44 3.96
C LEU A 247 -18.71 2.77 4.84
N ILE A 248 -18.25 1.97 5.80
CA ILE A 248 -19.14 1.23 6.70
C ILE A 248 -19.35 1.95 8.02
N GLY A 249 -18.32 2.64 8.48
CA GLY A 249 -18.41 3.45 9.70
C GLY A 249 -17.19 4.33 9.89
N VAL A 250 -17.28 5.19 10.91
CA VAL A 250 -16.19 6.09 11.34
C VAL A 250 -16.05 6.00 12.85
N SER A 251 -14.84 5.95 13.37
CA SER A 251 -14.57 6.10 14.79
C SER A 251 -13.88 7.41 15.13
N LEU A 252 -14.20 7.95 16.30
CA LEU A 252 -13.60 9.16 16.87
C LEU A 252 -13.22 8.88 18.33
N ALA A 253 -12.02 9.30 18.75
CA ALA A 253 -11.64 9.25 20.16
C ALA A 253 -10.97 10.56 20.58
N VAL A 254 -11.38 11.13 21.71
CA VAL A 254 -10.87 12.41 22.25
C VAL A 254 -9.98 12.20 23.48
N ALA A 255 -10.07 11.05 24.12
CA ALA A 255 -9.24 10.63 25.27
C ALA A 255 -9.36 9.11 25.47
N PRO A 256 -8.50 8.48 26.29
CA PRO A 256 -8.68 7.09 26.71
C PRO A 256 -10.08 6.84 27.28
N ASN A 257 -10.73 5.78 26.84
CA ASN A 257 -12.12 5.40 27.18
C ASN A 257 -13.19 6.45 26.79
N LYS A 258 -12.86 7.40 25.96
CA LYS A 258 -13.79 8.39 25.38
C LYS A 258 -13.75 8.31 23.86
N ALA A 259 -14.35 7.27 23.34
CA ALA A 259 -14.42 6.98 21.91
C ALA A 259 -15.86 6.67 21.50
N CYS A 260 -16.12 6.87 20.22
CA CYS A 260 -17.41 6.50 19.64
C CYS A 260 -17.23 5.85 18.25
N TYR A 261 -18.23 5.10 17.86
CA TYR A 261 -18.40 4.57 16.52
C TYR A 261 -19.67 5.13 15.88
N ILE A 262 -19.57 5.54 14.62
CA ILE A 262 -20.65 6.10 13.81
C ILE A 262 -20.99 5.09 12.72
N PRO A 263 -21.97 4.21 12.88
CA PRO A 263 -22.38 3.24 11.86
C PRO A 263 -23.05 3.94 10.67
N ILE A 264 -22.70 3.53 9.46
CA ILE A 264 -23.15 4.16 8.19
C ILE A 264 -23.65 3.10 7.20
N GLY A 265 -22.86 2.04 6.99
CA GLY A 265 -23.02 1.10 5.88
C GLY A 265 -23.30 -0.35 6.29
N HIS A 266 -23.76 -0.61 7.51
CA HIS A 266 -24.04 -1.97 7.95
C HIS A 266 -25.29 -2.55 7.29
N VAL A 267 -25.21 -3.84 6.94
CA VAL A 267 -26.27 -4.61 6.29
C VAL A 267 -26.60 -5.87 7.09
N PRO A 268 -27.81 -6.45 6.97
CA PRO A 268 -28.18 -7.67 7.67
C PRO A 268 -27.31 -8.88 7.31
N GLU A 269 -27.13 -9.79 8.25
CA GLU A 269 -26.57 -11.12 7.99
C GLU A 269 -27.48 -11.88 7.00
N GLY A 270 -26.96 -12.27 5.82
CA GLY A 270 -27.64 -13.14 4.86
C GLY A 270 -28.55 -12.46 3.82
N GLY A 271 -28.58 -11.14 3.74
CA GLY A 271 -29.52 -10.48 2.87
C GLY A 271 -28.95 -9.53 1.82
N GLY A 272 -28.96 -9.92 0.54
CA GLY A 272 -29.48 -9.02 -0.48
C GLY A 272 -30.94 -9.37 -0.66
N ASP A 273 -31.83 -8.39 -0.78
CA ASP A 273 -33.18 -8.72 -1.21
C ASP A 273 -33.11 -9.29 -2.64
N LEU A 274 -34.12 -10.08 -3.03
CA LEU A 274 -34.23 -10.70 -4.36
C LEU A 274 -34.19 -9.67 -5.51
N PHE A 275 -34.22 -8.38 -5.24
CA PHE A 275 -34.28 -7.26 -6.17
C PHE A 275 -33.04 -6.36 -6.13
N GLY A 276 -31.94 -6.76 -5.42
CA GLY A 276 -30.65 -6.07 -5.44
C GLY A 276 -30.60 -4.78 -4.62
N GLY A 277 -31.57 -4.51 -3.74
CA GLY A 277 -31.52 -3.43 -2.76
C GLY A 277 -30.55 -3.79 -1.63
N ARG A 278 -29.53 -2.98 -1.37
CA ARG A 278 -28.74 -3.04 -0.14
C ARG A 278 -29.61 -2.50 1.00
N GLY A 279 -30.41 -3.39 1.65
CA GLY A 279 -31.14 -3.01 2.85
C GLY A 279 -30.14 -2.68 3.94
N LEU A 280 -29.95 -1.39 4.25
CA LEU A 280 -29.16 -0.97 5.41
C LEU A 280 -29.89 -1.39 6.70
N LEU A 281 -29.13 -1.71 7.75
CA LEU A 281 -29.69 -1.91 9.07
C LEU A 281 -30.37 -0.61 9.54
N PRO A 282 -31.48 -0.68 10.28
CA PRO A 282 -32.06 0.49 10.95
C PRO A 282 -31.07 1.04 12.00
N ASP A 283 -31.30 2.23 12.47
CA ASP A 283 -30.56 2.86 13.57
C ASP A 283 -29.10 3.22 13.24
N GLN A 284 -28.81 3.51 11.96
CA GLN A 284 -27.54 4.09 11.53
C GLN A 284 -27.77 5.39 10.75
N LEU A 285 -26.73 6.22 10.64
CA LEU A 285 -26.82 7.51 9.99
C LEU A 285 -26.59 7.40 8.48
N GLY A 286 -27.15 8.31 7.71
CA GLY A 286 -26.88 8.42 6.28
C GLY A 286 -25.44 8.89 6.00
N GLU A 287 -24.74 8.22 5.07
CA GLU A 287 -23.36 8.58 4.71
C GLU A 287 -23.22 10.07 4.35
N ALA A 288 -24.11 10.59 3.50
CA ALA A 288 -24.07 11.99 3.06
C ALA A 288 -24.16 12.99 4.23
N ASP A 289 -25.02 12.71 5.20
CA ASP A 289 -25.20 13.57 6.38
C ASP A 289 -23.98 13.52 7.31
N VAL A 290 -23.42 12.32 7.54
CA VAL A 290 -22.21 12.14 8.35
C VAL A 290 -21.01 12.84 7.71
N VAL A 291 -20.78 12.60 6.42
CA VAL A 291 -19.65 13.22 5.68
C VAL A 291 -19.79 14.75 5.68
N ALA A 292 -20.98 15.28 5.41
CA ALA A 292 -21.22 16.73 5.41
C ALA A 292 -20.93 17.38 6.77
N ARG A 293 -21.21 16.68 7.89
CA ARG A 293 -20.95 17.20 9.25
C ARG A 293 -19.50 17.02 9.67
N LEU A 294 -18.85 15.93 9.31
CA LEU A 294 -17.44 15.68 9.62
C LEU A 294 -16.50 16.54 8.79
N LYS A 295 -16.86 16.87 7.55
CA LYS A 295 -16.01 17.66 6.63
C LYS A 295 -15.43 18.93 7.27
N PRO A 296 -16.21 19.85 7.88
CA PRO A 296 -15.66 21.07 8.49
C PRO A 296 -14.74 20.79 9.69
N LEU A 297 -14.82 19.61 10.33
CA LEU A 297 -13.92 19.19 11.40
C LEU A 297 -12.63 18.61 10.84
N LEU A 298 -12.75 17.74 9.83
CA LEU A 298 -11.60 17.06 9.22
C LEU A 298 -10.69 18.02 8.43
N GLU A 299 -11.26 19.09 7.88
CA GLU A 299 -10.53 20.14 7.16
C GLU A 299 -10.09 21.31 8.05
N ASP A 300 -10.42 21.30 9.36
CA ASP A 300 -10.06 22.38 10.28
C ASP A 300 -8.57 22.34 10.60
N ALA A 301 -7.83 23.36 10.15
CA ALA A 301 -6.40 23.50 10.39
C ALA A 301 -6.03 23.69 11.88
N GLY A 302 -6.98 24.09 12.71
CA GLY A 302 -6.80 24.27 14.17
C GLY A 302 -7.00 22.98 14.98
N VAL A 303 -7.40 21.88 14.36
CA VAL A 303 -7.70 20.62 15.03
C VAL A 303 -6.85 19.50 14.44
N LEU A 304 -6.01 18.86 15.24
CA LEU A 304 -5.13 17.76 14.81
C LEU A 304 -5.90 16.43 14.75
N LYS A 305 -5.83 15.74 13.62
CA LYS A 305 -6.30 14.36 13.44
C LYS A 305 -5.14 13.40 13.65
N ILE A 306 -5.36 12.35 14.42
CA ILE A 306 -4.36 11.30 14.68
C ILE A 306 -4.93 10.00 14.13
N ALA A 307 -4.20 9.30 13.29
CA ALA A 307 -4.63 8.01 12.75
C ALA A 307 -3.47 7.03 12.59
N GLN A 308 -3.81 5.78 12.38
CA GLN A 308 -2.89 4.70 12.06
C GLN A 308 -2.99 4.41 10.56
N ASN A 309 -1.92 4.60 9.78
CA ASN A 309 -1.94 4.47 8.31
C ASN A 309 -2.94 5.45 7.65
N MET A 310 -2.90 6.70 8.08
CA MET A 310 -3.78 7.80 7.65
C MET A 310 -3.96 7.87 6.12
N LYS A 311 -2.99 7.41 5.34
CA LYS A 311 -3.10 7.40 3.87
C LYS A 311 -4.33 6.65 3.38
N PHE A 312 -4.72 5.56 4.05
CA PHE A 312 -5.91 4.79 3.70
C PHE A 312 -7.18 5.63 3.94
N ASP A 313 -7.35 6.16 5.15
CA ASP A 313 -8.50 6.96 5.55
C ASP A 313 -8.59 8.27 4.76
N TRP A 314 -7.45 8.88 4.48
CA TRP A 314 -7.37 10.07 3.63
C TRP A 314 -7.92 9.79 2.23
N HIS A 315 -7.56 8.66 1.59
CA HIS A 315 -8.11 8.26 0.30
C HIS A 315 -9.62 8.01 0.36
N VAL A 316 -10.09 7.27 1.38
CA VAL A 316 -11.51 6.98 1.59
C VAL A 316 -12.32 8.28 1.70
N MET A 317 -11.83 9.26 2.44
CA MET A 317 -12.50 10.54 2.64
C MET A 317 -12.32 11.50 1.45
N ALA A 318 -11.18 11.46 0.75
CA ALA A 318 -10.94 12.26 -0.45
C ALA A 318 -11.92 11.92 -1.57
N HIS A 319 -12.26 10.64 -1.76
CA HIS A 319 -13.31 10.21 -2.70
C HIS A 319 -14.70 10.76 -2.35
N ARG A 320 -14.90 11.22 -1.12
CA ARG A 320 -16.11 11.86 -0.61
C ARG A 320 -15.99 13.38 -0.55
N GLY A 321 -14.93 13.92 -1.16
CA GLY A 321 -14.68 15.36 -1.25
C GLY A 321 -14.23 15.99 0.06
N VAL A 322 -13.59 15.23 0.95
CA VAL A 322 -13.04 15.71 2.24
C VAL A 322 -11.52 15.60 2.21
N GLU A 323 -10.81 16.69 2.51
CA GLU A 323 -9.36 16.74 2.65
C GLU A 323 -8.99 16.75 4.15
N ILE A 324 -8.41 15.65 4.64
CA ILE A 324 -8.01 15.56 6.05
C ILE A 324 -6.71 16.32 6.25
N THR A 325 -6.74 17.40 7.06
CA THR A 325 -5.56 18.23 7.35
C THR A 325 -5.80 19.11 8.60
N PRO A 326 -4.77 19.34 9.47
CA PRO A 326 -3.50 18.61 9.59
C PRO A 326 -3.71 17.23 10.22
N PHE A 327 -2.74 16.35 10.04
CA PHE A 327 -2.80 15.03 10.68
C PHE A 327 -1.42 14.52 11.12
N ASP A 328 -1.44 13.62 12.09
CA ASP A 328 -0.31 12.78 12.50
C ASP A 328 -0.64 11.31 12.21
N ASP A 329 0.36 10.55 11.74
CA ASP A 329 0.25 9.13 11.43
C ASP A 329 1.14 8.32 12.38
N THR A 330 0.52 7.53 13.27
CA THR A 330 1.22 6.74 14.28
C THR A 330 2.07 5.61 13.67
N MET A 331 1.64 5.05 12.53
CA MET A 331 2.44 4.06 11.80
C MET A 331 3.73 4.67 11.25
N LEU A 332 3.66 5.85 10.64
CA LEU A 332 4.84 6.54 10.11
C LEU A 332 5.77 7.03 11.23
N MET A 333 5.22 7.51 12.36
CA MET A 333 6.01 7.85 13.53
C MET A 333 6.78 6.65 14.06
N SER A 334 6.12 5.51 14.23
CA SER A 334 6.76 4.27 14.64
C SER A 334 7.84 3.83 13.66
N TYR A 335 7.57 3.94 12.35
CA TYR A 335 8.52 3.58 11.31
C TYR A 335 9.80 4.43 11.37
N VAL A 336 9.67 5.73 11.63
CA VAL A 336 10.83 6.64 11.76
C VAL A 336 11.63 6.36 13.03
N LEU A 337 10.96 6.04 14.15
CA LEU A 337 11.62 5.82 15.45
C LEU A 337 12.27 4.43 15.55
N ASP A 338 11.62 3.40 15.03
CA ASP A 338 11.97 1.99 15.26
C ASP A 338 12.11 1.17 13.97
N ALA A 339 12.51 1.80 12.88
CA ALA A 339 12.68 1.11 11.59
C ALA A 339 13.51 -0.17 11.72
N GLY A 340 12.91 -1.29 11.26
CA GLY A 340 13.57 -2.60 11.26
C GLY A 340 13.67 -3.32 12.61
N ARG A 341 13.07 -2.79 13.68
CA ARG A 341 13.05 -3.44 15.01
C ARG A 341 11.76 -4.21 15.26
N ASN A 342 10.63 -3.64 14.90
CA ASN A 342 9.30 -4.19 15.13
C ASN A 342 8.44 -3.99 13.87
N GLY A 343 7.30 -4.68 13.79
CA GLY A 343 6.23 -4.29 12.91
C GLY A 343 5.60 -2.95 13.35
N HIS A 344 4.91 -2.30 12.42
CA HIS A 344 4.32 -0.98 12.65
C HIS A 344 2.80 -1.01 12.60
N GLY A 345 2.21 -2.21 12.71
CA GLY A 345 0.77 -2.42 12.80
C GLY A 345 0.20 -1.90 14.12
N MET A 346 -1.09 -1.58 14.13
CA MET A 346 -1.76 -1.04 15.33
C MET A 346 -1.71 -2.02 16.50
N ASP A 347 -1.96 -3.30 16.26
CA ASP A 347 -1.92 -4.35 17.30
C ASP A 347 -0.57 -4.43 17.98
N GLU A 348 0.52 -4.46 17.17
CA GLU A 348 1.88 -4.54 17.68
C GLU A 348 2.27 -3.29 18.47
N GLN A 349 1.88 -2.11 18.01
CA GLN A 349 2.13 -0.86 18.71
C GLN A 349 1.34 -0.75 20.02
N SER A 350 0.07 -1.19 20.02
CA SER A 350 -0.74 -1.26 21.22
C SER A 350 -0.13 -2.18 22.26
N GLU A 351 0.31 -3.38 21.87
CA GLU A 351 0.98 -4.31 22.78
C GLU A 351 2.32 -3.76 23.29
N LEU A 352 3.12 -3.17 22.41
CA LEU A 352 4.44 -2.62 22.76
C LEU A 352 4.35 -1.41 23.70
N HIS A 353 3.50 -0.45 23.36
CA HIS A 353 3.46 0.83 24.06
C HIS A 353 2.44 0.89 25.20
N LEU A 354 1.32 0.18 25.06
CA LEU A 354 0.22 0.20 26.05
C LEU A 354 0.13 -1.10 26.86
N GLY A 355 0.78 -2.19 26.40
CA GLY A 355 0.63 -3.53 27.02
C GLY A 355 -0.78 -4.09 26.81
N HIS A 356 -1.52 -3.58 25.84
CA HIS A 356 -2.89 -3.94 25.53
C HIS A 356 -2.97 -4.70 24.21
N LYS A 357 -3.71 -5.81 24.21
CA LYS A 357 -4.00 -6.57 23.00
C LYS A 357 -5.41 -6.22 22.53
N PRO A 358 -5.54 -5.49 21.38
CA PRO A 358 -6.85 -5.10 20.85
C PRO A 358 -7.65 -6.30 20.34
N ILE A 359 -8.95 -6.09 20.15
CA ILE A 359 -9.83 -7.06 19.47
C ILE A 359 -9.30 -7.28 18.06
N GLN A 360 -9.12 -8.53 17.68
CA GLN A 360 -8.62 -8.85 16.33
C GLN A 360 -9.74 -8.78 15.31
N PHE A 361 -9.48 -8.25 14.13
CA PHE A 361 -10.44 -8.18 13.02
C PHE A 361 -11.12 -9.53 12.74
N GLY A 362 -10.36 -10.62 12.79
CA GLY A 362 -10.89 -11.97 12.60
C GLY A 362 -11.89 -12.44 13.66
N GLU A 363 -11.88 -11.83 14.85
CA GLU A 363 -12.83 -12.15 15.92
C GLU A 363 -14.22 -11.54 15.67
N VAL A 364 -14.26 -10.40 14.97
CA VAL A 364 -15.51 -9.69 14.65
C VAL A 364 -16.06 -10.01 13.26
N ALA A 365 -15.20 -10.06 12.25
CA ALA A 365 -15.56 -10.25 10.84
C ALA A 365 -15.35 -11.69 10.34
N GLY A 366 -14.76 -12.57 11.17
CA GLY A 366 -14.39 -13.93 10.79
C GLY A 366 -13.15 -13.98 9.89
N SER A 367 -12.72 -15.18 9.52
CA SER A 367 -11.56 -15.40 8.65
C SER A 367 -11.75 -16.56 7.70
N GLY A 368 -11.08 -16.55 6.56
CA GLY A 368 -11.17 -17.61 5.57
C GLY A 368 -12.62 -17.92 5.16
N ARG A 369 -13.12 -19.14 5.45
CA ARG A 369 -14.48 -19.56 5.08
C ARG A 369 -15.57 -18.93 5.96
N THR A 370 -15.23 -18.42 7.11
CA THR A 370 -16.18 -17.75 8.03
C THR A 370 -16.19 -16.24 7.88
N PHE A 371 -15.42 -15.69 6.93
CA PHE A 371 -15.37 -14.26 6.67
C PHE A 371 -16.71 -13.74 6.14
N ILE A 372 -17.32 -12.83 6.90
CA ILE A 372 -18.62 -12.22 6.55
C ILE A 372 -18.51 -10.82 5.97
N GLY A 373 -17.32 -10.20 6.05
CA GLY A 373 -17.10 -8.79 5.72
C GLY A 373 -17.60 -7.84 6.80
N PHE A 374 -16.91 -6.69 6.97
CA PHE A 374 -17.21 -5.76 8.07
C PHE A 374 -18.62 -5.19 8.03
N ALA A 375 -19.16 -4.96 6.85
CA ALA A 375 -20.56 -4.49 6.69
C ALA A 375 -21.61 -5.40 7.34
N ARG A 376 -21.31 -6.68 7.57
CA ARG A 376 -22.22 -7.64 8.20
C ARG A 376 -21.94 -7.89 9.67
N VAL A 377 -20.94 -7.24 10.23
CA VAL A 377 -20.68 -7.28 11.67
C VAL A 377 -21.81 -6.56 12.39
N ALA A 378 -22.32 -7.15 13.46
CA ALA A 378 -23.34 -6.50 14.28
C ALA A 378 -22.82 -5.16 14.82
N ILE A 379 -23.63 -4.10 14.75
CA ILE A 379 -23.21 -2.72 15.08
C ILE A 379 -22.58 -2.64 16.47
N ASP A 380 -23.11 -3.33 17.47
CA ASP A 380 -22.56 -3.29 18.83
C ASP A 380 -21.14 -3.88 18.89
N LYS A 381 -20.88 -4.99 18.17
CA LYS A 381 -19.53 -5.57 18.05
C LYS A 381 -18.60 -4.68 17.23
N ALA A 382 -19.12 -4.08 16.16
CA ALA A 382 -18.35 -3.13 15.36
C ALA A 382 -17.98 -1.90 16.20
N SER A 383 -18.88 -1.42 17.06
CA SER A 383 -18.63 -0.31 17.98
C SER A 383 -17.53 -0.63 18.99
N GLU A 384 -17.54 -1.82 19.59
CA GLU A 384 -16.48 -2.25 20.51
C GLU A 384 -15.12 -2.35 19.82
N TYR A 385 -15.10 -2.90 18.61
CA TYR A 385 -13.87 -3.08 17.80
C TYR A 385 -13.31 -1.73 17.32
N SER A 386 -14.15 -0.91 16.69
CA SER A 386 -13.67 0.31 16.01
C SER A 386 -13.40 1.47 16.96
N ALA A 387 -13.99 1.47 18.15
CA ALA A 387 -13.76 2.51 19.17
C ALA A 387 -12.62 2.17 20.13
N GLU A 388 -12.10 0.93 20.11
CA GLU A 388 -10.95 0.49 20.91
C GLU A 388 -9.63 1.01 20.34
#